data_c123cc40d3dc1678091ed086bb259d94
#
_entry.id   c123cc40d3dc1678091ed086bb259d94
#
_cell.length_a   1.000
_cell.length_b   1.000
_cell.length_c   1.000
_cell.angle_alpha   90.00
_cell.angle_beta   90.00
_cell.angle_gamma   90.00
#
_symmetry.space_group_name_H-M   'P 1'
#
loop_
_entity.id
_entity.type
_entity.pdbx_description
1 polymer ?
#
loop_
_entity_poly.entity_id
_entity_poly.type
_entity_poly.pdbx_seq_one_letter_code
_entity_poly.pdbx_strand_id
1 'polypeptide(L)'
;MDILNQLFEQHFHTSPVEVTPLQGKLGGSGRKIIRLSAGVSSAIGILYDVREENVAFLEFSRHFRRHGLPVPEIYGEDLSQGAYLEEDLGSTTLFEFLSKHRSGENLSPEAVEAYRKVIAVLPRFQVEAGRDLNYKVCYPRGSFDRQSIAWDLNYFKYYFLRLAGIPFNEQALEDDFSRLTKFLLSAGHDYFLYRDFQSRNIMWRDGLPFFLDYQGGRKGALQYDVASLLYDAKADLPPELRRQLLDHYLDTLSGFVKVEREAFMQHYHAFVYVRIMQALGAYGFRGFYERKVHFLQSVPYALKNLRWLLHHVTLPIALPTLLGAFHSMLGSEKLQALASDADSLVVRIFSFSFHRGWPKDESGNGGGFVFDGRSLPNPGREERFK
;
A
#
# COMPACT_ATOMS: atom_id res chain seq x y z
N MET A 1 24.34 0.42 -10.98
CA MET A 1 25.12 0.32 -9.71
C MET A 1 26.18 1.41 -9.65
N ASP A 2 26.99 1.60 -10.67
CA ASP A 2 28.07 2.59 -10.66
C ASP A 2 27.60 4.00 -10.38
N ILE A 3 26.44 4.40 -10.91
CA ILE A 3 25.87 5.72 -10.64
C ILE A 3 25.51 5.94 -9.17
N LEU A 4 24.96 4.95 -8.48
CA LEU A 4 24.63 5.08 -7.04
C LEU A 4 25.90 5.18 -6.19
N ASN A 5 26.96 4.44 -6.53
CA ASN A 5 28.26 4.56 -5.89
C ASN A 5 28.85 5.96 -6.09
N GLN A 6 28.76 6.49 -7.32
CA GLN A 6 29.23 7.87 -7.61
C GLN A 6 28.46 8.92 -6.82
N LEU A 7 27.12 8.82 -6.73
CA LEU A 7 26.32 9.73 -5.92
C LEU A 7 26.65 9.62 -4.43
N PHE A 8 26.90 8.41 -3.92
CA PHE A 8 27.33 8.18 -2.54
C PHE A 8 28.70 8.81 -2.26
N GLU A 9 29.68 8.60 -3.15
CA GLU A 9 31.02 9.19 -3.04
C GLU A 9 30.98 10.73 -3.09
N GLN A 10 30.17 11.29 -3.98
CA GLN A 10 29.99 12.74 -4.09
C GLN A 10 29.44 13.36 -2.78
N HIS A 11 28.52 12.67 -2.09
CA HIS A 11 27.90 13.17 -0.88
C HIS A 11 28.74 12.91 0.37
N PHE A 12 29.28 11.70 0.55
CA PHE A 12 29.97 11.28 1.76
C PHE A 12 31.50 11.35 1.67
N HIS A 13 32.05 11.66 0.50
CA HIS A 13 33.50 11.71 0.23
C HIS A 13 34.23 10.39 0.53
N THR A 14 33.52 9.27 0.44
CA THR A 14 34.04 7.92 0.62
C THR A 14 33.23 6.93 -0.25
N SER A 15 33.89 5.87 -0.71
CA SER A 15 33.18 4.80 -1.45
C SER A 15 32.33 3.94 -0.53
N PRO A 16 31.17 3.46 -0.96
CA PRO A 16 30.39 2.50 -0.18
C PRO A 16 31.16 1.19 -0.02
N VAL A 17 31.16 0.66 1.21
CA VAL A 17 31.82 -0.63 1.55
C VAL A 17 30.82 -1.77 1.44
N GLU A 18 29.56 -1.51 1.80
CA GLU A 18 28.47 -2.49 1.74
C GLU A 18 27.32 -1.96 0.87
N VAL A 19 26.80 -2.84 0.02
CA VAL A 19 25.72 -2.56 -0.92
C VAL A 19 24.68 -3.66 -0.82
N THR A 20 23.56 -3.38 -0.14
CA THR A 20 22.54 -4.37 0.19
C THR A 20 21.22 -4.07 -0.51
N PRO A 21 20.75 -4.91 -1.45
CA PRO A 21 19.41 -4.78 -2.03
C PRO A 21 18.32 -4.95 -0.96
N LEU A 22 17.35 -4.01 -0.93
CA LEU A 22 16.21 -4.05 -0.02
C LEU A 22 14.95 -4.64 -0.68
N GLN A 23 15.13 -5.41 -1.76
CA GLN A 23 14.03 -6.00 -2.53
C GLN A 23 13.21 -6.98 -1.68
N GLY A 24 11.88 -6.87 -1.78
CA GLY A 24 10.91 -7.77 -1.12
C GLY A 24 10.26 -7.26 0.16
N LYS A 25 10.84 -6.27 0.87
CA LYS A 25 10.23 -5.73 2.10
C LYS A 25 9.35 -4.49 1.87
N LEU A 26 9.61 -3.69 0.84
CA LEU A 26 9.06 -2.34 0.65
C LEU A 26 8.09 -2.18 -0.54
N GLY A 27 7.51 -3.25 -1.06
CA GLY A 27 6.37 -3.05 -1.95
C GLY A 27 6.48 -3.63 -3.37
N GLY A 28 5.39 -3.48 -4.10
CA GLY A 28 5.17 -4.06 -5.43
C GLY A 28 5.62 -3.19 -6.60
N SER A 29 6.41 -2.14 -6.41
CA SER A 29 6.91 -1.30 -7.50
C SER A 29 8.09 -1.95 -8.22
N GLY A 30 8.31 -1.60 -9.48
CA GLY A 30 9.49 -2.01 -10.25
C GLY A 30 10.80 -1.32 -9.83
N ARG A 31 10.79 -0.51 -8.76
CA ARG A 31 11.97 0.19 -8.24
C ARG A 31 12.98 -0.77 -7.66
N LYS A 32 14.26 -0.57 -7.98
CA LYS A 32 15.36 -1.21 -7.26
C LYS A 32 15.78 -0.31 -6.11
N ILE A 33 15.63 -0.79 -4.89
CA ILE A 33 15.93 -0.08 -3.65
C ILE A 33 17.17 -0.74 -3.04
N ILE A 34 18.19 0.04 -2.77
CA ILE A 34 19.51 -0.45 -2.39
C ILE A 34 20.03 0.40 -1.25
N ARG A 35 20.43 -0.24 -0.14
CA ARG A 35 21.16 0.43 0.93
C ARG A 35 22.64 0.41 0.61
N LEU A 36 23.27 1.60 0.67
CA LEU A 36 24.71 1.78 0.57
C LEU A 36 25.23 2.25 1.92
N SER A 37 26.34 1.67 2.40
CA SER A 37 26.92 2.10 3.66
C SER A 37 28.45 2.05 3.66
N ALA A 38 29.05 2.96 4.46
CA ALA A 38 30.49 3.04 4.74
C ALA A 38 30.71 3.56 6.16
N GLY A 39 31.03 2.67 7.09
CA GLY A 39 31.14 3.03 8.51
C GLY A 39 29.82 3.54 9.08
N VAL A 40 29.79 4.80 9.51
CA VAL A 40 28.58 5.45 10.05
C VAL A 40 27.70 6.09 8.98
N SER A 41 28.23 6.24 7.77
CA SER A 41 27.49 6.82 6.62
C SER A 41 26.59 5.76 5.98
N SER A 42 25.33 6.10 5.81
CA SER A 42 24.35 5.23 5.13
C SER A 42 23.38 6.05 4.31
N ALA A 43 22.97 5.49 3.16
CA ALA A 43 21.98 6.10 2.27
C ALA A 43 21.17 5.02 1.55
N ILE A 44 20.00 5.42 1.07
CA ILE A 44 19.15 4.58 0.20
C ILE A 44 19.29 5.07 -1.24
N GLY A 45 19.76 4.19 -2.11
CA GLY A 45 19.83 4.42 -3.54
C GLY A 45 18.62 3.82 -4.24
N ILE A 46 18.03 4.59 -5.14
CA ILE A 46 16.88 4.18 -5.95
C ILE A 46 17.28 4.19 -7.42
N LEU A 47 16.89 3.12 -8.13
CA LEU A 47 16.95 3.05 -9.58
C LEU A 47 15.55 2.76 -10.12
N TYR A 48 15.04 3.66 -10.96
CA TYR A 48 13.72 3.52 -11.56
C TYR A 48 13.59 4.28 -12.88
N ASP A 49 13.04 3.62 -13.89
CA ASP A 49 13.03 4.13 -15.28
C ASP A 49 11.89 5.13 -15.55
N VAL A 50 10.88 5.22 -14.69
CA VAL A 50 9.77 6.18 -14.87
C VAL A 50 10.21 7.54 -14.34
N ARG A 51 10.74 8.36 -15.25
CA ARG A 51 11.34 9.67 -14.95
C ARG A 51 10.37 10.61 -14.23
N GLU A 52 9.11 10.64 -14.66
CA GLU A 52 8.09 11.53 -14.12
C GLU A 52 7.80 11.23 -12.63
N GLU A 53 7.78 9.96 -12.23
CA GLU A 53 7.65 9.59 -10.81
C GLU A 53 8.87 9.99 -9.99
N ASN A 54 10.08 9.86 -10.55
CA ASN A 54 11.30 10.30 -9.87
C ASN A 54 11.29 11.83 -9.68
N VAL A 55 10.90 12.59 -10.72
CA VAL A 55 10.77 14.05 -10.64
C VAL A 55 9.75 14.43 -9.56
N ALA A 56 8.57 13.80 -9.54
CA ALA A 56 7.55 14.08 -8.54
C ALA A 56 8.08 13.82 -7.12
N PHE A 57 8.74 12.67 -6.89
CA PHE A 57 9.30 12.34 -5.60
C PHE A 57 10.35 13.37 -5.13
N LEU A 58 11.30 13.69 -5.98
CA LEU A 58 12.40 14.61 -5.66
C LEU A 58 11.90 16.03 -5.39
N GLU A 59 11.01 16.55 -6.23
CA GLU A 59 10.40 17.86 -6.05
C GLU A 59 9.56 17.94 -4.76
N PHE A 60 8.76 16.91 -4.49
CA PHE A 60 7.95 16.85 -3.28
C PHE A 60 8.83 16.72 -2.02
N SER A 61 9.87 15.89 -2.05
CA SER A 61 10.81 15.75 -0.92
C SER A 61 11.43 17.08 -0.54
N ARG A 62 11.95 17.82 -1.53
CA ARG A 62 12.53 19.15 -1.33
C ARG A 62 11.51 20.16 -0.81
N HIS A 63 10.30 20.12 -1.36
CA HIS A 63 9.22 21.01 -0.95
C HIS A 63 8.81 20.74 0.51
N PHE A 64 8.52 19.49 0.86
CA PHE A 64 8.11 19.09 2.20
C PHE A 64 9.20 19.35 3.24
N ARG A 65 10.47 19.14 2.87
CA ARG A 65 11.58 19.48 3.76
C ARG A 65 11.66 20.99 4.04
N ARG A 66 11.44 21.86 3.05
CA ARG A 66 11.38 23.33 3.26
C ARG A 66 10.25 23.74 4.20
N HIS A 67 9.17 22.98 4.25
CA HIS A 67 8.08 23.14 5.22
C HIS A 67 8.34 22.45 6.56
N GLY A 68 9.54 21.92 6.79
CA GLY A 68 9.92 21.23 8.04
C GLY A 68 9.12 19.94 8.28
N LEU A 69 8.66 19.29 7.22
CA LEU A 69 7.99 17.99 7.30
C LEU A 69 9.03 16.86 7.35
N PRO A 70 8.79 15.80 8.12
CA PRO A 70 9.75 14.70 8.31
C PRO A 70 9.70 13.73 7.10
N VAL A 71 10.43 14.12 6.07
CA VAL A 71 10.65 13.33 4.85
C VAL A 71 12.15 13.13 4.63
N PRO A 72 12.61 12.13 3.85
CA PRO A 72 14.03 11.90 3.63
C PRO A 72 14.69 13.11 2.95
N GLU A 73 15.92 13.36 3.31
CA GLU A 73 16.79 14.29 2.60
C GLU A 73 17.26 13.65 1.29
N ILE A 74 17.31 14.45 0.21
CA ILE A 74 17.85 14.01 -1.06
C ILE A 74 19.32 14.38 -1.11
N TYR A 75 20.20 13.40 -1.19
CA TYR A 75 21.63 13.55 -1.20
C TYR A 75 22.22 13.76 -2.59
N GLY A 76 21.56 13.21 -3.63
CA GLY A 76 22.00 13.37 -5.00
C GLY A 76 21.03 12.74 -5.99
N GLU A 77 21.15 13.11 -7.27
CA GLU A 77 20.31 12.56 -8.34
C GLU A 77 21.01 12.54 -9.68
N ASP A 78 20.69 11.56 -10.51
CA ASP A 78 20.94 11.53 -11.94
C ASP A 78 19.69 11.02 -12.67
N LEU A 79 18.83 11.96 -13.04
CA LEU A 79 17.58 11.65 -13.71
C LEU A 79 17.77 11.11 -15.15
N SER A 80 18.96 11.25 -15.74
CA SER A 80 19.25 10.66 -17.05
C SER A 80 19.43 9.15 -16.97
N GLN A 81 19.87 8.66 -15.80
CA GLN A 81 20.00 7.24 -15.49
C GLN A 81 18.90 6.72 -14.55
N GLY A 82 17.86 7.53 -14.27
CA GLY A 82 16.77 7.16 -13.39
C GLY A 82 17.22 6.88 -11.94
N ALA A 83 18.30 7.53 -11.48
CA ALA A 83 18.94 7.27 -10.20
C ALA A 83 18.79 8.46 -9.24
N TYR A 84 18.61 8.16 -7.95
CA TYR A 84 18.77 9.14 -6.89
C TYR A 84 19.18 8.47 -5.57
N LEU A 85 19.74 9.30 -4.68
CA LEU A 85 20.22 8.91 -3.37
C LEU A 85 19.48 9.73 -2.30
N GLU A 86 18.95 9.07 -1.29
CA GLU A 86 18.20 9.69 -0.21
C GLU A 86 18.66 9.21 1.17
N GLU A 87 18.23 9.92 2.22
CA GLU A 87 18.51 9.60 3.61
C GLU A 87 18.04 8.18 3.96
N ASP A 88 18.89 7.42 4.65
CA ASP A 88 18.53 6.14 5.23
C ASP A 88 17.78 6.36 6.55
N LEU A 89 16.48 6.14 6.53
CA LEU A 89 15.58 6.26 7.68
C LEU A 89 15.52 4.99 8.55
N GLY A 90 16.42 4.04 8.32
CA GLY A 90 16.47 2.76 9.03
C GLY A 90 15.60 1.67 8.39
N SER A 91 15.17 0.70 9.20
CA SER A 91 14.46 -0.49 8.69
C SER A 91 13.09 -0.71 9.35
N THR A 92 12.70 0.09 10.33
CA THR A 92 11.45 -0.11 11.06
C THR A 92 10.36 0.79 10.48
N THR A 93 9.33 0.17 9.90
CA THR A 93 8.12 0.88 9.50
C THR A 93 7.17 1.05 10.68
N LEU A 94 6.21 1.99 10.58
CA LEU A 94 5.12 2.10 11.55
C LEU A 94 4.36 0.77 11.65
N PHE A 95 4.12 0.09 10.53
CA PHE A 95 3.46 -1.23 10.54
C PHE A 95 4.20 -2.26 11.40
N GLU A 96 5.53 -2.36 11.26
CA GLU A 96 6.35 -3.27 12.06
C GLU A 96 6.37 -2.88 13.54
N PHE A 97 6.44 -1.57 13.82
CA PHE A 97 6.35 -1.05 15.18
C PHE A 97 5.02 -1.42 15.82
N LEU A 98 3.90 -1.17 15.13
CA LEU A 98 2.55 -1.51 15.62
C LEU A 98 2.37 -3.02 15.83
N SER A 99 2.92 -3.84 14.93
CA SER A 99 2.84 -5.30 15.05
C SER A 99 3.53 -5.82 16.31
N LYS A 100 4.65 -5.19 16.69
CA LYS A 100 5.39 -5.52 17.94
C LYS A 100 4.67 -5.04 19.22
N HIS A 101 3.82 -4.00 19.09
CA HIS A 101 3.11 -3.37 20.21
C HIS A 101 1.61 -3.73 20.21
N ARG A 102 1.27 -4.89 19.67
CA ARG A 102 -0.09 -5.42 19.59
C ARG A 102 -0.22 -6.69 20.44
N SER A 103 -1.31 -6.80 21.19
CA SER A 103 -1.72 -8.01 21.91
C SER A 103 -3.16 -8.34 21.53
N GLY A 104 -3.36 -9.36 20.69
CA GLY A 104 -4.66 -9.67 20.10
C GLY A 104 -5.20 -8.50 19.27
N GLU A 105 -6.43 -8.06 19.57
CA GLU A 105 -7.04 -6.91 18.90
C GLU A 105 -6.59 -5.55 19.48
N ASN A 106 -5.92 -5.52 20.62
CA ASN A 106 -5.57 -4.29 21.33
C ASN A 106 -4.18 -3.81 20.95
N LEU A 107 -4.05 -2.49 20.79
CA LEU A 107 -2.77 -1.79 20.66
C LEU A 107 -2.31 -1.26 22.01
N SER A 108 -1.00 -1.28 22.25
CA SER A 108 -0.44 -0.66 23.45
C SER A 108 -0.63 0.87 23.42
N PRO A 109 -0.57 1.57 24.59
CA PRO A 109 -0.62 3.02 24.63
C PRO A 109 0.45 3.70 23.73
N GLU A 110 1.65 3.12 23.64
CA GLU A 110 2.73 3.62 22.79
C GLU A 110 2.37 3.53 21.29
N ALA A 111 1.69 2.45 20.89
CA ALA A 111 1.24 2.29 19.51
C ALA A 111 0.10 3.27 19.16
N VAL A 112 -0.80 3.52 20.10
CA VAL A 112 -1.86 4.55 19.94
C VAL A 112 -1.23 5.94 19.81
N GLU A 113 -0.24 6.25 20.65
CA GLU A 113 0.46 7.54 20.60
C GLU A 113 1.25 7.69 19.28
N ALA A 114 1.84 6.63 18.77
CA ALA A 114 2.48 6.64 17.45
C ALA A 114 1.47 7.02 16.34
N TYR A 115 0.26 6.46 16.34
CA TYR A 115 -0.80 6.87 15.42
C TYR A 115 -1.19 8.34 15.58
N ARG A 116 -1.31 8.83 16.82
CA ARG A 116 -1.62 10.25 17.09
C ARG A 116 -0.58 11.18 16.50
N LYS A 117 0.71 10.87 16.69
CA LYS A 117 1.83 11.62 16.08
C LYS A 117 1.75 11.64 14.56
N VAL A 118 1.49 10.50 13.92
CA VAL A 118 1.35 10.39 12.47
C VAL A 118 0.18 11.23 11.95
N ILE A 119 -0.97 11.10 12.58
CA ILE A 119 -2.20 11.83 12.19
C ILE A 119 -2.03 13.34 12.37
N ALA A 120 -1.35 13.78 13.42
CA ALA A 120 -1.11 15.21 13.67
C ALA A 120 -0.25 15.87 12.58
N VAL A 121 0.58 15.12 11.85
CA VAL A 121 1.38 15.64 10.73
C VAL A 121 0.58 15.74 9.43
N LEU A 122 -0.45 14.91 9.25
CA LEU A 122 -1.19 14.83 7.98
C LEU A 122 -1.77 16.17 7.51
N PRO A 123 -2.45 17.00 8.35
CA PRO A 123 -2.93 18.31 7.94
C PRO A 123 -1.84 19.27 7.44
N ARG A 124 -0.61 19.13 7.92
CA ARG A 124 0.52 19.93 7.45
C ARG A 124 0.87 19.59 6.01
N PHE A 125 0.86 18.31 5.62
CA PHE A 125 1.00 17.91 4.23
C PHE A 125 -0.15 18.41 3.38
N GLN A 126 -1.39 18.21 3.85
CA GLN A 126 -2.60 18.43 3.06
C GLN A 126 -2.88 19.92 2.85
N VAL A 127 -2.71 20.74 3.88
CA VAL A 127 -3.15 22.15 3.90
C VAL A 127 -1.95 23.11 3.85
N GLU A 128 -0.99 22.96 4.78
CA GLU A 128 0.13 23.89 4.90
C GLU A 128 1.06 23.79 3.68
N ALA A 129 1.69 22.64 3.49
CA ALA A 129 2.60 22.41 2.36
C ALA A 129 1.85 22.22 1.02
N GLY A 130 0.62 21.72 1.07
CA GLY A 130 -0.21 21.55 -0.12
C GLY A 130 -0.63 22.86 -0.79
N ARG A 131 -0.59 24.00 -0.08
CA ARG A 131 -1.03 25.28 -0.60
C ARG A 131 -0.17 25.82 -1.75
N ASP A 132 1.14 25.67 -1.64
CA ASP A 132 2.14 26.19 -2.59
C ASP A 132 2.95 25.09 -3.29
N LEU A 133 2.47 23.84 -3.22
CA LEU A 133 3.08 22.71 -3.92
C LEU A 133 3.00 22.88 -5.44
N ASN A 134 4.06 22.51 -6.14
CA ASN A 134 4.08 22.47 -7.60
C ASN A 134 3.30 21.26 -8.15
N TYR A 135 1.99 21.38 -8.32
CA TYR A 135 1.14 20.30 -8.85
C TYR A 135 1.38 19.97 -10.34
N LYS A 136 2.22 20.72 -11.05
CA LYS A 136 2.56 20.43 -12.46
C LYS A 136 3.44 19.19 -12.60
N VAL A 137 4.15 18.81 -11.54
CA VAL A 137 4.99 17.61 -11.52
C VAL A 137 4.26 16.34 -11.07
N CYS A 138 3.00 16.45 -10.68
CA CYS A 138 2.20 15.28 -10.28
C CYS A 138 2.05 14.27 -11.43
N TYR A 139 2.28 13.00 -11.14
CA TYR A 139 2.18 11.92 -12.11
C TYR A 139 1.21 10.82 -11.60
N PRO A 140 0.40 10.22 -12.50
CA PRO A 140 0.18 10.57 -13.92
C PRO A 140 -0.79 11.74 -14.11
N ARG A 141 -1.39 12.28 -13.04
CA ARG A 141 -2.39 13.36 -13.08
C ARG A 141 -2.22 14.33 -11.91
N GLY A 142 -2.55 15.62 -12.13
CA GLY A 142 -2.44 16.67 -11.12
C GLY A 142 -3.55 16.68 -10.07
N SER A 143 -4.61 15.89 -10.23
CA SER A 143 -5.72 15.82 -9.29
C SER A 143 -6.35 14.43 -9.24
N PHE A 144 -6.98 14.12 -8.12
CA PHE A 144 -7.81 12.93 -7.93
C PHE A 144 -9.21 13.20 -8.49
N ASP A 145 -9.25 13.27 -9.82
CA ASP A 145 -10.41 13.63 -10.63
C ASP A 145 -11.25 12.40 -11.03
N ARG A 146 -12.28 12.64 -11.86
CA ARG A 146 -13.14 11.58 -12.40
C ARG A 146 -12.35 10.43 -12.99
N GLN A 147 -11.28 10.70 -13.74
CA GLN A 147 -10.48 9.66 -14.39
C GLN A 147 -9.67 8.85 -13.37
N SER A 148 -9.10 9.50 -12.36
CA SER A 148 -8.38 8.82 -11.28
C SER A 148 -9.30 7.91 -10.47
N ILE A 149 -10.51 8.39 -10.16
CA ILE A 149 -11.54 7.57 -9.47
C ILE A 149 -11.96 6.38 -10.36
N ALA A 150 -12.22 6.62 -11.66
CA ALA A 150 -12.58 5.56 -12.59
C ALA A 150 -11.49 4.49 -12.70
N TRP A 151 -10.20 4.86 -12.67
CA TRP A 151 -9.11 3.87 -12.65
C TRP A 151 -9.16 2.99 -11.40
N ASP A 152 -9.37 3.56 -10.21
CA ASP A 152 -9.45 2.80 -8.98
C ASP A 152 -10.64 1.85 -8.95
N LEU A 153 -11.82 2.32 -9.39
CA LEU A 153 -13.04 1.51 -9.45
C LEU A 153 -12.92 0.37 -10.48
N ASN A 154 -12.35 0.66 -11.66
CA ASN A 154 -12.08 -0.36 -12.67
C ASN A 154 -11.00 -1.34 -12.22
N TYR A 155 -9.98 -0.89 -11.49
CA TYR A 155 -8.96 -1.75 -10.92
C TYR A 155 -9.59 -2.77 -9.97
N PHE A 156 -10.48 -2.32 -9.08
CA PHE A 156 -11.28 -3.20 -8.22
C PHE A 156 -12.17 -4.15 -9.04
N LYS A 157 -12.92 -3.63 -10.02
CA LYS A 157 -13.86 -4.43 -10.84
C LYS A 157 -13.14 -5.56 -11.56
N TYR A 158 -12.06 -5.25 -12.29
CA TYR A 158 -11.41 -6.23 -13.16
C TYR A 158 -10.44 -7.14 -12.42
N TYR A 159 -9.65 -6.60 -11.49
CA TYR A 159 -8.62 -7.39 -10.83
C TYR A 159 -9.09 -8.03 -9.53
N PHE A 160 -10.19 -7.58 -8.94
CA PHE A 160 -10.72 -8.25 -7.75
C PHE A 160 -12.05 -8.93 -8.02
N LEU A 161 -13.13 -8.21 -8.33
CA LEU A 161 -14.45 -8.84 -8.48
C LEU A 161 -14.44 -9.94 -9.54
N ARG A 162 -13.91 -9.67 -10.74
CA ARG A 162 -13.87 -10.66 -11.83
C ARG A 162 -12.99 -11.86 -11.48
N LEU A 163 -11.80 -11.65 -10.95
CA LEU A 163 -10.87 -12.74 -10.64
C LEU A 163 -11.30 -13.55 -9.41
N ALA A 164 -11.99 -12.93 -8.46
CA ALA A 164 -12.60 -13.62 -7.33
C ALA A 164 -13.88 -14.39 -7.70
N GLY A 165 -14.44 -14.15 -8.89
CA GLY A 165 -15.68 -14.77 -9.34
C GLY A 165 -16.95 -14.19 -8.69
N ILE A 166 -16.90 -12.92 -8.25
CA ILE A 166 -18.06 -12.25 -7.65
C ILE A 166 -19.02 -11.79 -8.77
N PRO A 167 -20.30 -12.22 -8.73
CA PRO A 167 -21.25 -11.87 -9.76
C PRO A 167 -21.72 -10.42 -9.62
N PHE A 168 -21.91 -9.74 -10.75
CA PHE A 168 -22.54 -8.41 -10.83
C PHE A 168 -23.09 -8.15 -12.23
N ASN A 169 -24.07 -7.27 -12.34
CA ASN A 169 -24.51 -6.74 -13.62
C ASN A 169 -23.59 -5.59 -14.01
N GLU A 170 -22.99 -5.65 -15.21
CA GLU A 170 -21.98 -4.69 -15.67
C GLU A 170 -22.53 -3.26 -15.73
N GLN A 171 -23.66 -3.05 -16.44
CA GLN A 171 -24.25 -1.73 -16.61
C GLN A 171 -24.68 -1.12 -15.27
N ALA A 172 -25.34 -1.90 -14.42
CA ALA A 172 -25.81 -1.42 -13.14
C ALA A 172 -24.65 -1.08 -12.18
N LEU A 173 -23.51 -1.79 -12.26
CA LEU A 173 -22.30 -1.46 -11.49
C LEU A 173 -21.66 -0.16 -12.00
N GLU A 174 -21.61 0.05 -13.32
CA GLU A 174 -21.11 1.31 -13.90
C GLU A 174 -22.00 2.51 -13.50
N ASP A 175 -23.31 2.32 -13.41
CA ASP A 175 -24.24 3.34 -12.93
C ASP A 175 -23.96 3.68 -11.46
N ASP A 176 -23.67 2.69 -10.60
CA ASP A 176 -23.26 2.90 -9.21
C ASP A 176 -21.91 3.62 -9.15
N PHE A 177 -20.95 3.23 -9.96
CA PHE A 177 -19.63 3.89 -10.04
C PHE A 177 -19.74 5.35 -10.47
N SER A 178 -20.63 5.64 -11.42
CA SER A 178 -20.90 7.01 -11.87
C SER A 178 -21.51 7.86 -10.74
N ARG A 179 -22.49 7.31 -9.98
CA ARG A 179 -23.10 7.99 -8.82
C ARG A 179 -22.07 8.24 -7.72
N LEU A 180 -21.28 7.22 -7.38
CA LEU A 180 -20.22 7.33 -6.37
C LEU A 180 -19.18 8.39 -6.78
N THR A 181 -18.73 8.35 -8.03
CA THR A 181 -17.76 9.33 -8.57
C THR A 181 -18.29 10.75 -8.47
N LYS A 182 -19.54 10.99 -8.88
CA LYS A 182 -20.18 12.31 -8.77
C LYS A 182 -20.26 12.79 -7.32
N PHE A 183 -20.57 11.88 -6.40
CA PHE A 183 -20.65 12.19 -4.97
C PHE A 183 -19.27 12.54 -4.39
N LEU A 184 -18.24 11.75 -4.69
CA LEU A 184 -16.88 12.01 -4.23
C LEU A 184 -16.35 13.36 -4.72
N LEU A 185 -16.63 13.72 -5.98
CA LEU A 185 -16.21 14.98 -6.58
C LEU A 185 -16.98 16.20 -6.05
N SER A 186 -18.06 16.02 -5.29
CA SER A 186 -18.74 17.11 -4.59
C SER A 186 -18.08 17.50 -3.26
N ALA A 187 -17.13 16.69 -2.76
CA ALA A 187 -16.27 17.08 -1.65
C ALA A 187 -15.25 18.14 -2.10
N GLY A 188 -14.81 19.01 -1.17
CA GLY A 188 -13.70 19.93 -1.42
C GLY A 188 -12.43 19.15 -1.78
N HIS A 189 -11.74 19.51 -2.86
CA HIS A 189 -10.62 18.73 -3.43
C HIS A 189 -9.41 19.57 -3.83
N ASP A 190 -9.23 20.74 -3.20
CA ASP A 190 -8.10 21.65 -3.46
C ASP A 190 -6.91 21.46 -2.50
N TYR A 191 -6.87 20.35 -1.79
CA TYR A 191 -5.82 20.00 -0.84
C TYR A 191 -4.82 19.03 -1.45
N PHE A 192 -3.65 18.89 -0.85
CA PHE A 192 -2.77 17.80 -1.22
C PHE A 192 -3.34 16.47 -0.73
N LEU A 193 -3.49 15.53 -1.63
CA LEU A 193 -3.83 14.15 -1.38
C LEU A 193 -2.57 13.33 -1.55
N TYR A 194 -2.09 12.73 -0.46
CA TYR A 194 -0.85 11.97 -0.39
C TYR A 194 -0.91 10.67 -1.23
N ARG A 195 -2.09 10.07 -1.33
CA ARG A 195 -2.44 8.86 -2.07
C ARG A 195 -2.16 7.57 -1.30
N ASP A 196 -0.91 7.29 -0.96
CA ASP A 196 -0.50 6.03 -0.34
C ASP A 196 -0.09 6.23 1.14
N PHE A 197 -0.92 7.01 1.86
CA PHE A 197 -0.76 7.29 3.29
C PHE A 197 -1.18 6.08 4.12
N GLN A 198 -0.25 5.16 4.34
CA GLN A 198 -0.47 3.89 5.02
C GLN A 198 0.72 3.51 5.89
N SER A 199 0.50 2.63 6.88
CA SER A 199 1.48 2.30 7.92
C SER A 199 2.81 1.76 7.40
N ARG A 200 2.84 1.15 6.21
CA ARG A 200 4.05 0.61 5.57
C ARG A 200 4.92 1.67 4.91
N ASN A 201 4.35 2.82 4.58
CA ASN A 201 5.03 3.95 3.92
C ASN A 201 5.44 5.02 4.93
N ILE A 202 5.38 4.71 6.22
CA ILE A 202 5.81 5.58 7.31
C ILE A 202 6.92 4.86 8.05
N MET A 203 8.12 5.44 8.06
CA MET A 203 9.24 4.94 8.85
C MET A 203 9.11 5.43 10.28
N TRP A 204 9.50 4.60 11.24
CA TRP A 204 9.46 4.91 12.66
C TRP A 204 10.87 4.89 13.21
N ARG A 205 11.43 6.08 13.48
CA ARG A 205 12.81 6.26 13.98
C ARG A 205 12.83 7.18 15.18
N ASP A 206 13.44 6.75 16.25
CA ASP A 206 13.63 7.54 17.50
C ASP A 206 12.32 8.13 18.08
N GLY A 207 11.23 7.36 18.00
CA GLY A 207 9.91 7.77 18.49
C GLY A 207 9.20 8.82 17.62
N LEU A 208 9.66 9.02 16.38
CA LEU A 208 9.12 9.97 15.40
C LEU A 208 8.81 9.31 14.06
N PRO A 209 7.72 9.75 13.38
CA PRO A 209 7.37 9.29 12.04
C PRO A 209 8.16 10.04 10.97
N PHE A 210 8.57 9.31 9.92
CA PHE A 210 9.11 9.86 8.68
C PHE A 210 8.30 9.29 7.51
N PHE A 211 7.99 10.11 6.52
CA PHE A 211 7.02 9.78 5.47
C PHE A 211 7.69 9.53 4.13
N LEU A 212 7.26 8.47 3.44
CA LEU A 212 7.77 7.99 2.15
C LEU A 212 6.61 7.74 1.17
N ASP A 213 6.94 7.51 -0.11
CA ASP A 213 6.00 7.03 -1.14
C ASP A 213 4.88 8.04 -1.49
N TYR A 214 5.21 9.34 -1.47
CA TYR A 214 4.27 10.44 -1.79
C TYR A 214 4.32 10.89 -3.26
N GLN A 215 5.10 10.28 -4.13
CA GLN A 215 5.21 10.66 -5.54
C GLN A 215 3.89 10.50 -6.32
N GLY A 216 2.99 9.65 -5.83
CA GLY A 216 1.63 9.53 -6.35
C GLY A 216 0.69 10.66 -5.90
N GLY A 217 1.21 11.60 -5.10
CA GLY A 217 0.45 12.71 -4.54
C GLY A 217 -0.05 13.69 -5.59
N ARG A 218 -1.19 14.31 -5.32
CA ARG A 218 -1.90 15.22 -6.23
C ARG A 218 -2.92 16.06 -5.49
N LYS A 219 -3.67 16.92 -6.17
CA LYS A 219 -4.83 17.57 -5.55
C LYS A 219 -5.94 16.56 -5.26
N GLY A 220 -6.61 16.71 -4.11
CA GLY A 220 -7.73 15.86 -3.74
C GLY A 220 -8.41 16.27 -2.44
N ALA A 221 -9.28 15.40 -1.93
CA ALA A 221 -10.07 15.63 -0.73
C ALA A 221 -9.31 15.24 0.54
N LEU A 222 -9.51 15.98 1.61
CA LEU A 222 -8.93 15.75 2.93
C LEU A 222 -9.25 14.35 3.50
N GLN A 223 -10.42 13.82 3.16
CA GLN A 223 -10.91 12.54 3.68
C GLN A 223 -10.09 11.33 3.23
N TYR A 224 -9.47 11.39 2.04
CA TYR A 224 -8.86 10.24 1.39
C TYR A 224 -7.73 9.62 2.21
N ASP A 225 -6.78 10.44 2.67
CA ASP A 225 -5.57 9.93 3.31
C ASP A 225 -5.82 9.44 4.74
N VAL A 226 -6.65 10.15 5.51
CA VAL A 226 -7.05 9.67 6.84
C VAL A 226 -7.88 8.39 6.74
N ALA A 227 -8.72 8.23 5.70
CA ALA A 227 -9.41 6.98 5.41
C ALA A 227 -8.40 5.87 5.05
N SER A 228 -7.36 6.19 4.26
CA SER A 228 -6.30 5.25 3.88
C SER A 228 -5.57 4.69 5.10
N LEU A 229 -5.18 5.55 6.04
CA LEU A 229 -4.47 5.14 7.24
C LEU A 229 -5.35 4.35 8.21
N LEU A 230 -6.57 4.86 8.49
CA LEU A 230 -7.46 4.27 9.52
C LEU A 230 -8.11 2.95 9.06
N TYR A 231 -8.20 2.70 7.75
CA TYR A 231 -8.73 1.47 7.17
C TYR A 231 -7.66 0.66 6.43
N ASP A 232 -6.36 0.90 6.74
CA ASP A 232 -5.28 0.00 6.31
C ASP A 232 -5.59 -1.42 6.81
N ALA A 233 -5.80 -2.35 5.86
CA ALA A 233 -6.38 -3.66 6.16
C ALA A 233 -5.57 -4.42 7.21
N LYS A 234 -4.25 -4.57 7.01
CA LYS A 234 -3.39 -5.31 7.94
C LYS A 234 -3.10 -4.59 9.26
N ALA A 235 -3.32 -3.29 9.30
CA ALA A 235 -3.26 -2.56 10.58
C ALA A 235 -4.40 -2.93 11.52
N ASP A 236 -5.51 -3.44 10.98
CA ASP A 236 -6.67 -4.00 11.71
C ASP A 236 -7.04 -3.22 12.98
N LEU A 237 -7.27 -1.92 12.82
CA LEU A 237 -7.61 -1.04 13.93
C LEU A 237 -9.03 -1.31 14.45
N PRO A 238 -9.22 -1.41 15.77
CA PRO A 238 -10.55 -1.48 16.35
C PRO A 238 -11.40 -0.26 15.97
N PRO A 239 -12.72 -0.43 15.75
CA PRO A 239 -13.62 0.67 15.35
C PRO A 239 -13.58 1.88 16.27
N GLU A 240 -13.54 1.65 17.58
CA GLU A 240 -13.50 2.72 18.58
C GLU A 240 -12.19 3.52 18.48
N LEU A 241 -11.07 2.85 18.29
CA LEU A 241 -9.79 3.55 18.08
C LEU A 241 -9.78 4.36 16.78
N ARG A 242 -10.36 3.81 15.68
CA ARG A 242 -10.52 4.58 14.43
C ARG A 242 -11.30 5.86 14.64
N ARG A 243 -12.38 5.81 15.44
CA ARG A 243 -13.19 6.98 15.79
C ARG A 243 -12.36 8.01 16.55
N GLN A 244 -11.65 7.60 17.60
CA GLN A 244 -10.81 8.48 18.42
C GLN A 244 -9.69 9.13 17.59
N LEU A 245 -9.07 8.38 16.70
CA LEU A 245 -8.02 8.87 15.81
C LEU A 245 -8.57 9.83 14.73
N LEU A 246 -9.78 9.58 14.24
CA LEU A 246 -10.46 10.50 13.32
C LEU A 246 -10.85 11.80 14.03
N ASP A 247 -11.32 11.73 15.27
CA ASP A 247 -11.58 12.91 16.09
C ASP A 247 -10.30 13.73 16.29
N HIS A 248 -9.19 13.08 16.63
CA HIS A 248 -7.89 13.71 16.76
C HIS A 248 -7.41 14.36 15.45
N TYR A 249 -7.65 13.71 14.29
CA TYR A 249 -7.37 14.31 12.99
C TYR A 249 -8.16 15.60 12.76
N LEU A 250 -9.49 15.58 13.02
CA LEU A 250 -10.36 16.74 12.82
C LEU A 250 -10.01 17.90 13.76
N ASP A 251 -9.67 17.59 15.00
CA ASP A 251 -9.21 18.59 15.97
C ASP A 251 -7.90 19.25 15.48
N THR A 252 -6.94 18.44 15.03
CA THR A 252 -5.68 18.96 14.48
C THR A 252 -5.91 19.78 13.22
N LEU A 253 -6.76 19.28 12.29
CA LEU A 253 -7.10 19.93 11.04
C LEU A 253 -7.73 21.31 11.24
N SER A 254 -8.52 21.48 12.31
CA SER A 254 -9.18 22.75 12.63
C SER A 254 -8.20 23.91 12.85
N GLY A 255 -6.96 23.61 13.20
CA GLY A 255 -5.88 24.60 13.34
C GLY A 255 -5.32 25.11 11.99
N PHE A 256 -5.64 24.46 10.88
CA PHE A 256 -5.13 24.78 9.54
C PHE A 256 -6.22 25.31 8.59
N VAL A 257 -7.42 24.77 8.69
CA VAL A 257 -8.55 25.15 7.83
C VAL A 257 -9.87 24.92 8.57
N LYS A 258 -10.82 25.81 8.33
CA LYS A 258 -12.17 25.64 8.88
C LYS A 258 -12.89 24.54 8.12
N VAL A 259 -13.20 23.44 8.80
CA VAL A 259 -13.96 22.31 8.26
C VAL A 259 -15.13 22.03 9.20
N GLU A 260 -16.35 22.06 8.64
CA GLU A 260 -17.52 21.63 9.40
C GLU A 260 -17.54 20.09 9.49
N ARG A 261 -17.56 19.54 10.71
CA ARG A 261 -17.49 18.10 10.98
C ARG A 261 -18.54 17.30 10.19
N GLU A 262 -19.77 17.77 10.16
CA GLU A 262 -20.86 17.09 9.46
C GLU A 262 -20.60 17.02 7.95
N ALA A 263 -20.15 18.13 7.35
CA ALA A 263 -19.81 18.18 5.93
C ALA A 263 -18.61 17.26 5.61
N PHE A 264 -17.62 17.16 6.50
CA PHE A 264 -16.52 16.22 6.36
C PHE A 264 -17.02 14.78 6.40
N MET A 265 -17.80 14.42 7.41
CA MET A 265 -18.32 13.07 7.64
C MET A 265 -19.27 12.61 6.54
N GLN A 266 -20.01 13.54 5.91
CA GLN A 266 -20.89 13.21 4.80
C GLN A 266 -20.17 12.44 3.67
N HIS A 267 -18.92 12.79 3.38
CA HIS A 267 -18.12 12.16 2.31
C HIS A 267 -17.13 11.12 2.82
N TYR A 268 -16.75 11.18 4.10
CA TYR A 268 -15.65 10.37 4.66
C TYR A 268 -15.80 8.88 4.38
N HIS A 269 -16.96 8.31 4.67
CA HIS A 269 -17.16 6.87 4.48
C HIS A 269 -17.19 6.45 3.00
N ALA A 270 -17.59 7.35 2.09
CA ALA A 270 -17.48 7.08 0.66
C ALA A 270 -15.99 6.98 0.21
N PHE A 271 -15.11 7.83 0.77
CA PHE A 271 -13.67 7.71 0.56
C PHE A 271 -13.10 6.44 1.20
N VAL A 272 -13.61 6.01 2.35
CA VAL A 272 -13.25 4.70 2.94
C VAL A 272 -13.58 3.56 1.99
N TYR A 273 -14.78 3.53 1.41
CA TYR A 273 -15.15 2.51 0.42
C TYR A 273 -14.21 2.51 -0.79
N VAL A 274 -13.89 3.69 -1.35
CA VAL A 274 -12.95 3.79 -2.48
C VAL A 274 -11.56 3.28 -2.12
N ARG A 275 -11.06 3.60 -0.94
CA ARG A 275 -9.76 3.11 -0.46
C ARG A 275 -9.73 1.59 -0.29
N ILE A 276 -10.79 1.02 0.27
CA ILE A 276 -10.91 -0.44 0.40
C ILE A 276 -10.98 -1.09 -0.99
N MET A 277 -11.76 -0.54 -1.91
CA MET A 277 -11.84 -1.05 -3.29
C MET A 277 -10.49 -0.97 -4.01
N GLN A 278 -9.78 0.14 -3.90
CA GLN A 278 -8.46 0.31 -4.50
C GLN A 278 -7.46 -0.71 -3.92
N ALA A 279 -7.47 -0.92 -2.60
CA ALA A 279 -6.61 -1.90 -1.94
C ALA A 279 -6.95 -3.34 -2.37
N LEU A 280 -8.24 -3.70 -2.45
CA LEU A 280 -8.70 -4.99 -2.95
C LEU A 280 -8.30 -5.21 -4.41
N GLY A 281 -8.38 -4.17 -5.26
CA GLY A 281 -7.87 -4.21 -6.63
C GLY A 281 -6.38 -4.55 -6.66
N ALA A 282 -5.57 -3.91 -5.81
CA ALA A 282 -4.15 -4.20 -5.68
C ALA A 282 -3.88 -5.63 -5.17
N TYR A 283 -4.64 -6.10 -4.18
CA TYR A 283 -4.52 -7.47 -3.69
C TYR A 283 -4.92 -8.49 -4.77
N GLY A 284 -5.95 -8.20 -5.55
CA GLY A 284 -6.37 -9.05 -6.66
C GLY A 284 -5.35 -9.08 -7.79
N PHE A 285 -4.84 -7.93 -8.19
CA PHE A 285 -3.80 -7.86 -9.22
C PHE A 285 -2.55 -8.64 -8.79
N ARG A 286 -2.00 -8.33 -7.61
CA ARG A 286 -0.80 -9.01 -7.11
C ARG A 286 -1.05 -10.47 -6.77
N GLY A 287 -2.17 -10.78 -6.11
CA GLY A 287 -2.46 -12.11 -5.60
C GLY A 287 -3.04 -13.06 -6.64
N PHE A 288 -4.10 -12.65 -7.36
CA PHE A 288 -4.74 -13.53 -8.34
C PHE A 288 -4.03 -13.51 -9.69
N TYR A 289 -3.67 -12.31 -10.20
CA TYR A 289 -3.07 -12.18 -11.53
C TYR A 289 -1.57 -12.47 -11.52
N GLU A 290 -0.78 -11.79 -10.67
CA GLU A 290 0.67 -12.04 -10.56
C GLU A 290 1.01 -13.29 -9.70
N ARG A 291 0.01 -13.96 -9.11
CA ARG A 291 0.16 -15.16 -8.27
C ARG A 291 1.03 -14.99 -7.02
N LYS A 292 1.16 -13.76 -6.53
CA LYS A 292 1.86 -13.44 -5.28
C LYS A 292 0.90 -13.62 -4.09
N VAL A 293 0.68 -14.85 -3.68
CA VAL A 293 -0.38 -15.28 -2.74
C VAL A 293 -0.38 -14.48 -1.42
N HIS A 294 0.78 -14.06 -0.94
CA HIS A 294 0.88 -13.28 0.31
C HIS A 294 0.08 -11.95 0.31
N PHE A 295 -0.23 -11.38 -0.88
CA PHE A 295 -1.12 -10.23 -0.96
C PHE A 295 -2.57 -10.58 -0.62
N LEU A 296 -3.01 -11.80 -0.94
CA LEU A 296 -4.36 -12.26 -0.64
C LEU A 296 -4.64 -12.38 0.86
N GLN A 297 -3.60 -12.56 1.68
CA GLN A 297 -3.71 -12.57 3.15
C GLN A 297 -4.28 -11.27 3.74
N SER A 298 -4.27 -10.18 2.96
CA SER A 298 -4.88 -8.92 3.37
C SER A 298 -6.38 -8.85 3.12
N VAL A 299 -6.92 -9.74 2.26
CA VAL A 299 -8.34 -9.73 1.87
C VAL A 299 -9.28 -9.92 3.05
N PRO A 300 -9.08 -10.89 3.98
CA PRO A 300 -9.98 -11.07 5.12
C PRO A 300 -10.10 -9.83 6.01
N TYR A 301 -9.01 -9.10 6.20
CA TYR A 301 -9.01 -7.84 6.95
C TYR A 301 -9.80 -6.74 6.23
N ALA A 302 -9.66 -6.64 4.91
CA ALA A 302 -10.48 -5.73 4.12
C ALA A 302 -11.97 -6.10 4.17
N LEU A 303 -12.30 -7.40 4.16
CA LEU A 303 -13.67 -7.90 4.33
C LEU A 303 -14.21 -7.61 5.74
N LYS A 304 -13.39 -7.69 6.79
CA LYS A 304 -13.76 -7.28 8.16
C LYS A 304 -14.16 -5.81 8.19
N ASN A 305 -13.39 -4.94 7.53
CA ASN A 305 -13.70 -3.52 7.40
C ASN A 305 -15.00 -3.29 6.61
N LEU A 306 -15.21 -3.96 5.49
CA LEU A 306 -16.45 -3.87 4.71
C LEU A 306 -17.67 -4.34 5.51
N ARG A 307 -17.55 -5.44 6.25
CA ARG A 307 -18.64 -5.95 7.13
C ARG A 307 -19.05 -4.89 8.14
N TRP A 308 -18.06 -4.26 8.80
CA TRP A 308 -18.34 -3.20 9.76
C TRP A 308 -19.06 -2.02 9.08
N LEU A 309 -18.59 -1.55 7.95
CA LEU A 309 -19.17 -0.44 7.20
C LEU A 309 -20.62 -0.72 6.81
N LEU A 310 -20.90 -1.89 6.24
CA LEU A 310 -22.25 -2.27 5.79
C LEU A 310 -23.26 -2.33 6.95
N HIS A 311 -22.82 -2.60 8.19
CA HIS A 311 -23.70 -2.66 9.34
C HIS A 311 -23.88 -1.30 10.05
N HIS A 312 -22.92 -0.39 9.91
CA HIS A 312 -22.90 0.84 10.75
C HIS A 312 -22.99 2.14 9.94
N VAL A 313 -22.87 2.07 8.62
CA VAL A 313 -22.78 3.25 7.77
C VAL A 313 -23.83 3.20 6.67
N THR A 314 -24.65 4.25 6.57
CA THR A 314 -25.53 4.47 5.42
C THR A 314 -25.00 5.65 4.62
N LEU A 315 -24.67 5.43 3.35
CA LEU A 315 -24.28 6.51 2.45
C LEU A 315 -25.51 7.28 1.96
N PRO A 316 -25.40 8.61 1.75
CA PRO A 316 -26.52 9.43 1.26
C PRO A 316 -26.79 9.27 -0.25
N ILE A 317 -26.27 8.20 -0.83
CA ILE A 317 -26.41 7.82 -2.25
C ILE A 317 -26.75 6.34 -2.38
N ALA A 318 -27.58 5.99 -3.34
CA ALA A 318 -27.96 4.60 -3.60
C ALA A 318 -26.92 3.92 -4.50
N LEU A 319 -26.32 2.81 -4.00
CA LEU A 319 -25.32 2.00 -4.70
C LEU A 319 -25.73 0.50 -4.65
N PRO A 320 -26.92 0.13 -5.14
CA PRO A 320 -27.48 -1.20 -4.87
C PRO A 320 -26.62 -2.33 -5.43
N THR A 321 -26.05 -2.18 -6.62
CA THR A 321 -25.24 -3.23 -7.26
C THR A 321 -23.88 -3.38 -6.58
N LEU A 322 -23.26 -2.26 -6.22
CA LEU A 322 -21.98 -2.26 -5.50
C LEU A 322 -22.14 -2.87 -4.09
N LEU A 323 -23.17 -2.50 -3.35
CA LEU A 323 -23.46 -3.05 -2.03
C LEU A 323 -23.82 -4.56 -2.14
N GLY A 324 -24.56 -4.97 -3.19
CA GLY A 324 -24.82 -6.37 -3.48
C GLY A 324 -23.54 -7.17 -3.76
N ALA A 325 -22.60 -6.61 -4.50
CA ALA A 325 -21.28 -7.21 -4.71
C ALA A 325 -20.50 -7.35 -3.38
N PHE A 326 -20.53 -6.35 -2.51
CA PHE A 326 -19.91 -6.46 -1.18
C PHE A 326 -20.56 -7.56 -0.32
N HIS A 327 -21.88 -7.70 -0.32
CA HIS A 327 -22.54 -8.80 0.36
C HIS A 327 -22.12 -10.16 -0.22
N SER A 328 -22.02 -10.28 -1.55
CA SER A 328 -21.52 -11.49 -2.19
C SER A 328 -20.08 -11.82 -1.82
N MET A 329 -19.22 -10.81 -1.70
CA MET A 329 -17.84 -10.98 -1.21
C MET A 329 -17.82 -11.50 0.24
N LEU A 330 -18.66 -10.94 1.12
CA LEU A 330 -18.76 -11.37 2.52
C LEU A 330 -19.34 -12.78 2.66
N GLY A 331 -20.16 -13.25 1.72
CA GLY A 331 -20.69 -14.62 1.66
C GLY A 331 -19.75 -15.63 0.99
N SER A 332 -18.64 -15.19 0.40
CA SER A 332 -17.72 -16.07 -0.33
C SER A 332 -16.81 -16.85 0.61
N GLU A 333 -17.06 -18.17 0.76
CA GLU A 333 -16.18 -19.08 1.52
C GLU A 333 -14.75 -19.04 1.00
N LYS A 334 -14.56 -18.98 -0.32
CA LYS A 334 -13.24 -18.86 -0.96
C LYS A 334 -12.45 -17.64 -0.46
N LEU A 335 -13.09 -16.47 -0.36
CA LEU A 335 -12.42 -15.25 0.10
C LEU A 335 -12.17 -15.27 1.61
N GLN A 336 -13.03 -15.92 2.38
CA GLN A 336 -12.84 -16.09 3.83
C GLN A 336 -11.71 -17.08 4.14
N ALA A 337 -11.57 -18.15 3.36
CA ALA A 337 -10.53 -19.15 3.50
C ALA A 337 -9.10 -18.59 3.28
N LEU A 338 -8.97 -17.44 2.60
CA LEU A 338 -7.65 -16.80 2.41
C LEU A 338 -6.96 -16.38 3.72
N ALA A 339 -7.67 -16.36 4.85
CA ALA A 339 -7.10 -16.14 6.18
C ALA A 339 -6.41 -17.38 6.75
N SER A 340 -6.92 -18.57 6.43
CA SER A 340 -6.46 -19.84 7.01
C SER A 340 -5.20 -20.41 6.33
N ASP A 341 -4.92 -20.00 5.10
CA ASP A 341 -3.76 -20.46 4.34
C ASP A 341 -2.43 -19.77 4.76
N ALA A 342 -2.49 -18.81 5.67
CA ALA A 342 -1.33 -18.00 6.06
C ALA A 342 -0.26 -18.78 6.87
N ASP A 343 -0.69 -19.82 7.59
CA ASP A 343 0.17 -20.64 8.49
C ASP A 343 0.38 -22.07 8.02
N SER A 344 -0.19 -22.46 6.87
CA SER A 344 0.01 -23.79 6.33
C SER A 344 1.18 -23.86 5.35
N LEU A 345 2.14 -24.72 5.63
CA LEU A 345 3.20 -25.07 4.68
C LEU A 345 2.54 -25.77 3.47
N VAL A 346 2.51 -25.12 2.32
CA VAL A 346 2.06 -25.74 1.08
C VAL A 346 3.24 -26.43 0.41
N VAL A 347 3.26 -27.74 0.45
CA VAL A 347 4.24 -28.56 -0.28
C VAL A 347 3.61 -28.96 -1.61
N ARG A 348 4.17 -28.50 -2.73
CA ARG A 348 3.79 -28.93 -4.07
C ARG A 348 4.74 -30.04 -4.52
N ILE A 349 4.18 -31.20 -4.81
CA ILE A 349 4.94 -32.35 -5.30
C ILE A 349 4.63 -32.53 -6.79
N PHE A 350 5.67 -32.52 -7.61
CA PHE A 350 5.60 -32.74 -9.04
C PHE A 350 6.30 -34.05 -9.40
N SER A 351 5.65 -34.93 -10.15
CA SER A 351 6.29 -36.06 -10.81
C SER A 351 6.64 -35.65 -12.25
N PHE A 352 7.87 -35.80 -12.65
CA PHE A 352 8.32 -35.43 -13.99
C PHE A 352 9.35 -36.42 -14.55
N SER A 353 9.49 -36.43 -15.86
CA SER A 353 10.53 -37.23 -16.54
C SER A 353 11.73 -36.36 -16.86
N PHE A 354 12.92 -36.80 -16.50
CA PHE A 354 14.19 -36.15 -16.84
C PHE A 354 14.35 -35.91 -18.35
N HIS A 355 13.70 -36.69 -19.19
CA HIS A 355 13.72 -36.50 -20.66
C HIS A 355 12.95 -35.26 -21.12
N ARG A 356 12.04 -34.72 -20.30
CA ARG A 356 11.24 -33.53 -20.59
C ARG A 356 11.77 -32.26 -19.92
N GLY A 357 12.90 -32.38 -19.22
CA GLY A 357 13.47 -31.27 -18.46
C GLY A 357 12.81 -31.06 -17.08
N TRP A 358 13.31 -30.11 -16.35
CA TRP A 358 12.89 -29.79 -14.99
C TRP A 358 11.63 -28.90 -15.03
N PRO A 359 10.64 -29.13 -14.14
CA PRO A 359 9.53 -28.19 -13.99
C PRO A 359 10.04 -26.81 -13.64
N LYS A 360 9.47 -25.77 -14.24
CA LYS A 360 9.74 -24.40 -13.84
C LYS A 360 9.11 -24.12 -12.50
N ASP A 361 9.87 -23.50 -11.59
CA ASP A 361 9.31 -22.96 -10.36
C ASP A 361 8.47 -21.73 -10.68
N GLU A 362 7.15 -21.90 -10.63
CA GLU A 362 6.17 -20.81 -10.83
C GLU A 362 5.98 -19.97 -9.56
N SER A 363 6.50 -20.39 -8.41
CA SER A 363 6.33 -19.68 -7.14
C SER A 363 7.20 -18.43 -7.02
N GLY A 364 8.29 -18.37 -7.77
CA GLY A 364 9.29 -17.30 -7.69
C GLY A 364 10.17 -17.36 -6.42
N ASN A 365 10.09 -18.46 -5.63
CA ASN A 365 10.82 -18.62 -4.37
C ASN A 365 12.20 -19.26 -4.53
N GLY A 366 12.71 -19.40 -5.75
CA GLY A 366 14.07 -19.88 -6.00
C GLY A 366 14.21 -21.39 -6.14
N GLY A 367 13.12 -22.13 -6.40
CA GLY A 367 13.12 -23.56 -6.65
C GLY A 367 12.88 -24.40 -5.41
N GLY A 368 12.98 -25.72 -5.58
CA GLY A 368 12.72 -26.71 -4.54
C GLY A 368 13.74 -27.85 -4.55
N PHE A 369 13.42 -28.92 -3.85
CA PHE A 369 14.22 -30.12 -3.84
C PHE A 369 13.83 -31.05 -4.99
N VAL A 370 14.82 -31.61 -5.69
CA VAL A 370 14.62 -32.63 -6.72
C VAL A 370 15.18 -33.95 -6.21
N PHE A 371 14.32 -34.94 -6.21
CA PHE A 371 14.67 -36.29 -5.78
C PHE A 371 14.69 -37.24 -7.00
N ASP A 372 15.74 -37.99 -7.20
CA ASP A 372 15.82 -39.02 -8.21
C ASP A 372 15.11 -40.29 -7.70
N GLY A 373 13.88 -40.50 -8.22
CA GLY A 373 13.10 -41.70 -7.85
C GLY A 373 13.73 -43.04 -8.22
N ARG A 374 14.76 -43.03 -9.07
CA ARG A 374 15.50 -44.30 -9.42
C ARG A 374 16.37 -44.80 -8.26
N SER A 375 16.67 -43.97 -7.30
CA SER A 375 17.39 -44.35 -6.07
C SER A 375 16.52 -45.15 -5.08
N LEU A 376 15.19 -45.15 -5.28
CA LEU A 376 14.25 -45.90 -4.47
C LEU A 376 14.06 -47.33 -5.03
N PRO A 377 13.90 -48.37 -4.15
CA PRO A 377 13.52 -49.68 -4.59
C PRO A 377 12.23 -49.63 -5.45
N ASN A 378 12.24 -50.29 -6.60
CA ASN A 378 11.07 -50.34 -7.45
C ASN A 378 10.01 -51.28 -6.85
N PRO A 379 8.88 -50.80 -6.33
CA PRO A 379 7.85 -51.63 -5.69
C PRO A 379 7.32 -52.72 -6.62
N GLY A 380 7.29 -52.50 -7.94
CA GLY A 380 6.84 -53.48 -8.94
C GLY A 380 7.77 -54.70 -9.07
N ARG A 381 8.98 -54.68 -8.44
CA ARG A 381 9.90 -55.83 -8.39
C ARG A 381 9.76 -56.66 -7.12
N GLU A 382 9.00 -56.20 -6.15
CA GLU A 382 8.74 -56.88 -4.89
C GLU A 382 7.41 -57.60 -4.92
N GLU A 383 7.37 -58.91 -4.64
CA GLU A 383 6.16 -59.71 -4.67
C GLU A 383 5.02 -59.22 -3.75
N ARG A 384 5.39 -58.60 -2.63
CA ARG A 384 4.42 -58.00 -1.66
C ARG A 384 3.60 -56.83 -2.22
N PHE A 385 3.97 -56.28 -3.38
CA PHE A 385 3.26 -55.20 -4.05
C PHE A 385 2.68 -55.61 -5.40
N LYS A 386 2.80 -56.88 -5.79
CA LYS A 386 2.11 -57.48 -6.91
C LYS A 386 0.73 -58.02 -6.50
#